data_060d9ab6325a8e0449d9832dc8527dd5
#
_entry.id   060d9ab6325a8e0449d9832dc8527dd5
#
_cell.length_a   1.000
_cell.length_b   1.000
_cell.length_c   1.000
_cell.angle_alpha   90.00
_cell.angle_beta   90.00
_cell.angle_gamma   90.00
#
_symmetry.space_group_name_H-M   'P 1'
#
loop_
_entity.id
_entity.type
_entity.pdbx_description
1 polymer ?
#
loop_
_entity_poly.entity_id
_entity_poly.type
_entity_poly.pdbx_seq_one_letter_code
_entity_poly.pdbx_strand_id
1 'polypeptide(L)'
;GELVKAPPRDLMTSAELDVLPFPAWDLIDLADHWKYRSMASVGIRRYMQVMTSRGCPYACIYCHGMMGRQYRYRSPESVIEEIRVLRERYDIHEFELVDDCFNLNRPRMHAILQGLIDFNDPLLRLQFPNGLRSDLLEEQDIAMLRRAGTSFISFAIETASTRLQKMI
;
A
#
# COMPACT_ATOMS: atom_id res chain seq x y z
N GLY A 1 24.90 -4.76 -30.97
CA GLY A 1 24.83 -3.45 -30.32
C GLY A 1 25.45 -3.54 -28.94
N GLU A 2 26.19 -2.53 -28.56
CA GLU A 2 26.86 -2.45 -27.27
C GLU A 2 25.85 -2.14 -26.17
N LEU A 3 25.89 -2.86 -25.06
CA LEU A 3 24.96 -2.70 -23.94
C LEU A 3 25.41 -1.51 -23.10
N VAL A 4 24.74 -0.36 -23.24
CA VAL A 4 25.04 0.83 -22.45
C VAL A 4 24.30 0.74 -21.12
N LYS A 5 25.05 0.62 -20.02
CA LYS A 5 24.51 0.61 -18.67
C LYS A 5 24.39 2.04 -18.15
N ALA A 6 23.17 2.52 -17.97
CA ALA A 6 22.96 3.82 -17.35
C ALA A 6 23.38 3.78 -15.87
N PRO A 7 23.92 4.90 -15.32
CA PRO A 7 24.19 4.97 -13.90
C PRO A 7 22.89 4.83 -13.08
N PRO A 8 22.95 4.23 -11.89
CA PRO A 8 21.78 4.16 -11.03
C PRO A 8 21.29 5.58 -10.69
N ARG A 9 19.98 5.78 -10.75
CA ARG A 9 19.35 7.03 -10.30
C ARG A 9 19.22 7.02 -8.78
N ASP A 10 19.35 8.20 -8.19
CA ASP A 10 18.98 8.40 -6.79
C ASP A 10 17.49 8.13 -6.58
N LEU A 11 17.17 7.59 -5.42
CA LEU A 11 15.78 7.31 -5.05
C LEU A 11 15.08 8.64 -4.73
N MET A 12 13.88 8.82 -5.26
CA MET A 12 13.05 9.99 -4.92
C MET A 12 12.79 10.07 -3.42
N THR A 13 12.87 11.26 -2.88
CA THR A 13 12.49 11.58 -1.50
C THR A 13 10.98 11.53 -1.29
N SER A 14 10.50 11.59 -0.04
CA SER A 14 9.07 11.69 0.26
C SER A 14 8.45 12.95 -0.34
N ALA A 15 9.15 14.09 -0.29
CA ALA A 15 8.68 15.34 -0.88
C ALA A 15 8.52 15.24 -2.41
N GLU A 16 9.46 14.58 -3.08
CA GLU A 16 9.37 14.34 -4.53
C GLU A 16 8.25 13.36 -4.88
N LEU A 17 7.95 12.37 -4.02
CA LEU A 17 6.82 11.47 -4.21
C LEU A 17 5.48 12.21 -4.11
N ASP A 18 5.40 13.20 -3.25
CA ASP A 18 4.16 13.95 -2.99
C ASP A 18 3.78 14.89 -4.12
N VAL A 19 4.76 15.39 -4.88
CA VAL A 19 4.52 16.27 -6.04
C VAL A 19 4.32 15.52 -7.35
N LEU A 20 4.45 14.20 -7.35
CA LEU A 20 4.11 13.40 -8.52
C LEU A 20 2.61 13.51 -8.83
N PRO A 21 2.24 13.67 -10.11
CA PRO A 21 0.84 13.55 -10.48
C PRO A 21 0.32 12.15 -10.15
N PHE A 22 -0.97 12.04 -9.91
CA PHE A 22 -1.62 10.73 -9.82
C PHE A 22 -1.45 9.98 -11.14
N PRO A 23 -1.46 8.64 -11.10
CA PRO A 23 -1.42 7.85 -12.32
C PRO A 23 -2.54 8.26 -13.28
N ALA A 24 -2.25 8.21 -14.58
CA ALA A 24 -3.19 8.56 -15.63
C ALA A 24 -4.22 7.42 -15.84
N TRP A 25 -5.11 7.26 -14.87
CA TRP A 25 -6.12 6.19 -14.84
C TRP A 25 -7.05 6.21 -16.04
N ASP A 26 -7.21 7.36 -16.70
CA ASP A 26 -7.97 7.56 -17.93
C ASP A 26 -7.32 6.96 -19.18
N LEU A 27 -6.05 6.58 -19.10
CA LEU A 27 -5.32 5.93 -20.20
C LEU A 27 -5.39 4.41 -20.18
N ILE A 28 -5.98 3.81 -19.15
CA ILE A 28 -6.16 2.36 -19.06
C ILE A 28 -7.63 1.97 -19.20
N ASP A 29 -7.87 0.81 -19.81
CA ASP A 29 -9.20 0.19 -19.77
C ASP A 29 -9.41 -0.51 -18.42
N LEU A 30 -10.14 0.14 -17.51
CA LEU A 30 -10.44 -0.41 -16.19
C LEU A 30 -11.23 -1.72 -16.26
N ALA A 31 -12.12 -1.88 -17.27
CA ALA A 31 -12.85 -3.12 -17.44
C ALA A 31 -11.92 -4.29 -17.81
N ASP A 32 -10.88 -4.00 -18.56
CA ASP A 32 -9.83 -4.97 -18.89
C ASP A 32 -8.97 -5.29 -17.66
N HIS A 33 -8.61 -4.29 -16.86
CA HIS A 33 -7.89 -4.46 -15.61
C HIS A 33 -8.63 -5.40 -14.64
N TRP A 34 -9.93 -5.25 -14.50
CA TRP A 34 -10.74 -6.06 -13.58
C TRP A 34 -11.03 -7.50 -14.05
N LYS A 35 -10.60 -7.88 -15.22
CA LYS A 35 -10.61 -9.32 -15.65
C LYS A 35 -9.60 -10.14 -14.88
N TYR A 36 -8.56 -9.48 -14.34
CA TYR A 36 -7.53 -10.13 -13.56
C TYR A 36 -7.91 -10.16 -12.07
N ARG A 37 -7.43 -11.17 -11.38
CA ARG A 37 -7.67 -11.29 -9.94
C ARG A 37 -6.82 -10.25 -9.18
N SER A 38 -7.40 -9.70 -8.13
CA SER A 38 -6.67 -8.92 -7.15
C SER A 38 -5.58 -9.76 -6.46
N MET A 39 -4.60 -9.10 -5.87
CA MET A 39 -3.54 -9.78 -5.11
C MET A 39 -4.05 -10.38 -3.81
N ALA A 40 -5.11 -9.83 -3.23
CA ALA A 40 -5.71 -10.36 -2.03
C ALA A 40 -6.51 -11.64 -2.30
N SER A 41 -6.50 -12.56 -1.33
CA SER A 41 -7.23 -13.83 -1.43
C SER A 41 -8.75 -13.66 -1.39
N VAL A 42 -9.24 -12.52 -0.91
CA VAL A 42 -10.65 -12.16 -0.90
C VAL A 42 -10.98 -11.50 -2.23
N GLY A 43 -11.85 -12.13 -3.01
CA GLY A 43 -12.21 -11.65 -4.34
C GLY A 43 -12.92 -10.30 -4.28
N ILE A 44 -12.28 -9.29 -4.85
CA ILE A 44 -12.86 -8.00 -5.19
C ILE A 44 -12.95 -7.89 -6.70
N ARG A 45 -13.98 -7.21 -7.19
CA ARG A 45 -14.27 -7.19 -8.63
C ARG A 45 -13.87 -5.90 -9.31
N ARG A 46 -14.08 -4.76 -8.62
CA ARG A 46 -13.78 -3.41 -9.11
C ARG A 46 -12.82 -2.75 -8.13
N TYR A 47 -11.55 -3.02 -8.29
CA TYR A 47 -10.52 -2.57 -7.36
C TYR A 47 -9.46 -1.71 -8.08
N MET A 48 -8.74 -0.93 -7.27
CA MET A 48 -7.54 -0.26 -7.72
C MET A 48 -6.41 -0.45 -6.70
N GLN A 49 -5.21 -0.63 -7.24
CA GLN A 49 -4.00 -0.68 -6.44
C GLN A 49 -3.48 0.73 -6.20
N VAL A 50 -3.20 1.05 -4.96
CA VAL A 50 -2.63 2.34 -4.55
C VAL A 50 -1.34 2.10 -3.79
N MET A 51 -0.26 2.74 -4.22
CA MET A 51 1.03 2.71 -3.54
C MET A 51 1.21 4.01 -2.76
N THR A 52 1.20 3.92 -1.44
CA THR A 52 1.26 5.08 -0.56
C THR A 52 2.66 5.35 -0.02
N SER A 53 3.50 4.32 0.02
CA SER A 53 4.91 4.39 0.42
C SER A 53 5.78 3.43 -0.38
N ARG A 54 7.08 3.64 -0.35
CA ARG A 54 8.09 2.84 -1.06
C ARG A 54 9.25 2.53 -0.14
N GLY A 55 9.74 1.30 -0.24
CA GLY A 55 10.90 0.81 0.49
C GLY A 55 10.57 0.35 1.91
N CYS A 56 11.34 -0.62 2.36
CA CYS A 56 11.22 -1.21 3.68
C CYS A 56 12.60 -1.26 4.34
N PRO A 57 12.77 -0.72 5.57
CA PRO A 57 14.07 -0.69 6.24
C PRO A 57 14.53 -2.06 6.75
N TYR A 58 13.61 -3.01 6.83
CA TYR A 58 13.94 -4.36 7.27
C TYR A 58 14.74 -5.11 6.20
N ALA A 59 15.72 -5.87 6.65
CA ALA A 59 16.67 -6.57 5.79
C ALA A 59 16.45 -8.07 5.81
N CYS A 60 15.18 -8.51 5.73
CA CYS A 60 14.83 -9.93 5.70
C CYS A 60 15.61 -10.65 4.61
N ILE A 61 16.24 -11.77 4.95
CA ILE A 61 17.24 -12.45 4.11
C ILE A 61 16.68 -12.98 2.77
N TYR A 62 15.38 -13.16 2.66
CA TYR A 62 14.68 -13.66 1.48
C TYR A 62 13.93 -12.55 0.71
N CYS A 63 13.89 -11.32 1.25
CA CYS A 63 13.09 -10.26 0.68
C CYS A 63 13.89 -9.44 -0.34
N HIS A 64 13.22 -9.04 -1.43
CA HIS A 64 13.81 -8.15 -2.42
C HIS A 64 13.97 -6.71 -1.87
N GLY A 65 14.95 -6.00 -2.42
CA GLY A 65 15.17 -4.59 -2.09
C GLY A 65 14.90 -3.64 -3.26
N MET A 66 13.99 -4.00 -4.18
CA MET A 66 13.79 -3.25 -5.44
C MET A 66 13.37 -1.80 -5.21
N MET A 67 12.54 -1.54 -4.20
CA MET A 67 12.11 -0.17 -3.83
C MET A 67 13.10 0.52 -2.90
N GLY A 68 14.26 -0.11 -2.61
CA GLY A 68 15.26 0.38 -1.67
C GLY A 68 14.92 0.09 -0.21
N ARG A 69 15.91 0.34 0.67
CA ARG A 69 15.79 0.13 2.12
C ARG A 69 15.36 1.39 2.87
N GLN A 70 15.38 2.54 2.22
CA GLN A 70 14.90 3.80 2.80
C GLN A 70 13.40 3.88 2.66
N TYR A 71 12.69 4.00 3.79
CA TYR A 71 11.24 4.22 3.80
C TYR A 71 10.92 5.65 3.36
N ARG A 72 10.17 5.78 2.30
CA ARG A 72 9.74 7.05 1.69
C ARG A 72 8.24 6.97 1.44
N TYR A 73 7.53 8.04 1.69
CA TYR A 73 6.08 7.99 1.70
C TYR A 73 5.46 9.30 1.20
N ARG A 74 4.28 9.18 0.67
CA ARG A 74 3.40 10.29 0.32
C ARG A 74 2.69 10.78 1.57
N SER A 75 2.32 12.06 1.61
CA SER A 75 1.52 12.64 2.69
C SER A 75 0.16 11.95 2.81
N PRO A 76 -0.46 11.94 3.99
CA PRO A 76 -1.83 11.47 4.15
C PRO A 76 -2.79 12.16 3.20
N GLU A 77 -2.65 13.47 3.02
CA GLU A 77 -3.49 14.31 2.16
C GLU A 77 -3.42 13.85 0.69
N SER A 78 -2.21 13.59 0.18
CA SER A 78 -2.01 13.09 -1.18
C SER A 78 -2.67 11.73 -1.40
N VAL A 79 -2.56 10.81 -0.43
CA VAL A 79 -3.16 9.47 -0.51
C VAL A 79 -4.69 9.54 -0.46
N ILE A 80 -5.24 10.31 0.47
CA ILE A 80 -6.69 10.49 0.64
C ILE A 80 -7.27 11.13 -0.62
N GLU A 81 -6.58 12.11 -1.19
CA GLU A 81 -7.01 12.77 -2.43
C GLU A 81 -7.05 11.81 -3.62
N GLU A 82 -6.04 10.98 -3.81
CA GLU A 82 -6.05 9.97 -4.89
C GLU A 82 -7.23 9.00 -4.75
N ILE A 83 -7.46 8.49 -3.54
CA ILE A 83 -8.58 7.59 -3.27
C ILE A 83 -9.90 8.31 -3.49
N ARG A 84 -10.02 9.59 -3.12
CA ARG A 84 -11.20 10.41 -3.38
C ARG A 84 -11.47 10.55 -4.88
N VAL A 85 -10.46 10.88 -5.67
CA VAL A 85 -10.56 10.98 -7.14
C VAL A 85 -11.00 9.65 -7.76
N LEU A 86 -10.42 8.54 -7.33
CA LEU A 86 -10.78 7.21 -7.82
C LEU A 86 -12.24 6.84 -7.49
N ARG A 87 -12.72 7.21 -6.31
CA ARG A 87 -14.12 7.01 -5.93
C ARG A 87 -15.07 7.88 -6.74
N GLU A 88 -14.83 9.18 -6.77
CA GLU A 88 -15.77 10.15 -7.36
C GLU A 88 -15.79 10.08 -8.88
N ARG A 89 -14.64 9.86 -9.51
CA ARG A 89 -14.51 9.92 -10.97
C ARG A 89 -14.65 8.56 -11.66
N TYR A 90 -14.28 7.47 -10.96
CA TYR A 90 -14.26 6.13 -11.55
C TYR A 90 -15.17 5.13 -10.84
N ASP A 91 -15.91 5.55 -9.80
CA ASP A 91 -16.81 4.71 -9.01
C ASP A 91 -16.10 3.46 -8.45
N ILE A 92 -14.86 3.67 -7.93
CA ILE A 92 -14.05 2.62 -7.31
C ILE A 92 -14.10 2.78 -5.80
N HIS A 93 -14.52 1.74 -5.10
CA HIS A 93 -14.63 1.72 -3.64
C HIS A 93 -13.75 0.64 -2.98
N GLU A 94 -13.03 -0.13 -3.78
CA GLU A 94 -12.20 -1.24 -3.30
C GLU A 94 -10.73 -0.96 -3.66
N PHE A 95 -9.86 -0.94 -2.65
CA PHE A 95 -8.46 -0.54 -2.79
C PHE A 95 -7.52 -1.57 -2.18
N GLU A 96 -6.51 -1.97 -2.97
CA GLU A 96 -5.35 -2.72 -2.49
C GLU A 96 -4.22 -1.72 -2.19
N LEU A 97 -3.83 -1.59 -0.93
CA LEU A 97 -2.64 -0.82 -0.55
C LEU A 97 -1.42 -1.74 -0.68
N VAL A 98 -0.62 -1.48 -1.72
CA VAL A 98 0.47 -2.37 -2.15
C VAL A 98 1.85 -1.91 -1.67
N ASP A 99 1.90 -1.25 -0.55
CA ASP A 99 3.13 -0.79 0.10
C ASP A 99 4.00 -1.96 0.55
N ASP A 100 5.32 -1.77 0.56
CA ASP A 100 6.25 -2.72 1.19
C ASP A 100 6.04 -2.79 2.72
N CYS A 101 5.65 -1.67 3.35
CA CYS A 101 5.38 -1.59 4.78
C CYS A 101 4.49 -0.37 5.10
N PHE A 102 3.18 -0.52 5.00
CA PHE A 102 2.22 0.57 5.19
C PHE A 102 2.22 1.16 6.61
N ASN A 103 2.32 0.30 7.62
CA ASN A 103 2.18 0.67 9.03
C ASN A 103 3.47 1.04 9.75
N LEU A 104 4.57 1.29 9.01
CA LEU A 104 5.85 1.67 9.62
C LEU A 104 5.79 3.05 10.30
N ASN A 105 5.08 4.00 9.71
CA ASN A 105 4.83 5.32 10.30
C ASN A 105 3.38 5.36 10.83
N ARG A 106 3.24 5.03 12.12
CA ARG A 106 1.93 4.91 12.77
C ARG A 106 1.11 6.21 12.75
N PRO A 107 1.66 7.40 13.07
CA PRO A 107 0.90 8.66 12.96
C PRO A 107 0.37 8.91 11.55
N ARG A 108 1.18 8.61 10.52
CA ARG A 108 0.75 8.71 9.12
C ARG A 108 -0.36 7.72 8.78
N MET A 109 -0.22 6.47 9.21
CA MET A 109 -1.26 5.44 9.04
C MET A 109 -2.58 5.91 9.65
N HIS A 110 -2.56 6.44 10.88
CA HIS A 110 -3.75 6.96 11.55
C HIS A 110 -4.38 8.11 10.77
N ALA A 111 -3.58 9.05 10.26
CA ALA A 111 -4.09 10.17 9.48
C ALA A 111 -4.78 9.71 8.19
N ILE A 112 -4.18 8.76 7.47
CA ILE A 112 -4.81 8.16 6.27
C ILE A 112 -6.11 7.45 6.65
N LEU A 113 -6.07 6.55 7.63
CA LEU A 113 -7.25 5.79 8.03
C LEU A 113 -8.38 6.70 8.49
N GLN A 114 -8.07 7.77 9.26
CA GLN A 114 -9.08 8.73 9.69
C GLN A 114 -9.71 9.46 8.50
N GLY A 115 -8.91 9.95 7.55
CA GLY A 115 -9.43 10.59 6.35
C GLY A 115 -10.32 9.66 5.51
N LEU A 116 -10.00 8.36 5.46
CA LEU A 116 -10.85 7.37 4.78
C LEU A 116 -12.14 7.07 5.55
N ILE A 117 -12.09 7.05 6.89
CA ILE A 117 -13.28 6.93 7.73
C ILE A 117 -14.21 8.12 7.52
N ASP A 118 -13.66 9.33 7.39
CA ASP A 118 -14.41 10.57 7.20
C ASP A 118 -15.16 10.63 5.86
N PHE A 119 -14.81 9.78 4.89
CA PHE A 119 -15.62 9.61 3.68
C PHE A 119 -17.02 9.08 3.98
N ASN A 120 -17.20 8.41 5.11
CA ASN A 120 -18.45 7.79 5.51
C ASN A 120 -19.07 6.91 4.39
N ASP A 121 -18.21 6.16 3.71
CA ASP A 121 -18.58 5.33 2.57
C ASP A 121 -18.75 3.88 3.00
N PRO A 122 -19.98 3.35 3.05
CA PRO A 122 -20.22 1.96 3.47
C PRO A 122 -19.70 0.92 2.47
N LEU A 123 -19.37 1.34 1.24
CA LEU A 123 -18.83 0.46 0.20
C LEU A 123 -17.31 0.38 0.25
N LEU A 124 -16.64 1.32 0.93
CA LEU A 124 -15.18 1.35 1.01
C LEU A 124 -14.62 0.05 1.56
N ARG A 125 -13.68 -0.54 0.81
CA ARG A 125 -12.95 -1.75 1.21
C ARG A 125 -11.46 -1.54 1.02
N LEU A 126 -10.71 -1.77 2.08
CA LEU A 126 -9.25 -1.74 2.06
C LEU A 126 -8.69 -3.14 2.18
N GLN A 127 -7.65 -3.43 1.44
CA GLN A 127 -6.92 -4.68 1.49
C GLN A 127 -5.42 -4.43 1.52
N PHE A 128 -4.70 -5.24 2.29
CA PHE A 128 -3.25 -5.16 2.48
C PHE A 128 -2.62 -6.50 2.06
N PRO A 129 -2.51 -6.77 0.74
CA PRO A 129 -2.01 -8.05 0.25
C PRO A 129 -0.53 -8.28 0.56
N ASN A 130 0.29 -7.23 0.55
CA ASN A 130 1.71 -7.31 0.93
C ASN A 130 1.93 -7.42 2.44
N GLY A 131 0.86 -7.25 3.21
CA GLY A 131 0.85 -7.45 4.65
C GLY A 131 1.09 -6.20 5.47
N LEU A 132 0.77 -6.34 6.74
CA LEU A 132 1.12 -5.39 7.80
C LEU A 132 2.07 -6.07 8.78
N ARG A 133 2.96 -5.28 9.35
CA ARG A 133 3.82 -5.72 10.45
C ARG A 133 2.98 -5.83 11.73
N SER A 134 2.76 -7.06 12.18
CA SER A 134 1.92 -7.34 13.34
C SER A 134 2.52 -6.82 14.65
N ASP A 135 3.85 -6.80 14.74
CA ASP A 135 4.61 -6.30 15.89
C ASP A 135 4.53 -4.77 16.06
N LEU A 136 4.05 -4.05 15.06
CA LEU A 136 3.84 -2.60 15.08
C LEU A 136 2.37 -2.20 15.31
N LEU A 137 1.46 -3.18 15.43
CA LEU A 137 0.03 -2.92 15.61
C LEU A 137 -0.39 -3.03 17.07
N GLU A 138 -1.17 -2.07 17.50
CA GLU A 138 -1.87 -2.09 18.77
C GLU A 138 -3.38 -2.28 18.57
N GLU A 139 -4.12 -2.55 19.62
CA GLU A 139 -5.56 -2.79 19.58
C GLU A 139 -6.33 -1.63 18.93
N GLN A 140 -5.95 -0.41 19.24
CA GLN A 140 -6.55 0.80 18.64
C GLN A 140 -6.31 0.89 17.13
N ASP A 141 -5.16 0.40 16.62
CA ASP A 141 -4.87 0.39 15.19
C ASP A 141 -5.79 -0.58 14.47
N ILE A 142 -6.02 -1.75 15.06
CA ILE A 142 -6.94 -2.76 14.53
C ILE A 142 -8.37 -2.22 14.49
N ALA A 143 -8.78 -1.51 15.54
CA ALA A 143 -10.08 -0.86 15.58
C ALA A 143 -10.24 0.21 14.48
N MET A 144 -9.20 1.02 14.23
CA MET A 144 -9.20 2.01 13.15
C MET A 144 -9.22 1.35 11.78
N LEU A 145 -8.39 0.35 11.54
CA LEU A 145 -8.37 -0.43 10.29
C LEU A 145 -9.76 -0.99 9.97
N ARG A 146 -10.42 -1.58 10.97
CA ARG A 146 -11.78 -2.10 10.83
C ARG A 146 -12.78 -0.98 10.46
N ARG A 147 -12.73 0.14 11.15
CA ARG A 147 -13.61 1.30 10.88
C ARG A 147 -13.38 1.89 9.49
N ALA A 148 -12.15 1.87 9.00
CA ALA A 148 -11.80 2.31 7.65
C ALA A 148 -12.21 1.32 6.55
N GLY A 149 -12.93 0.24 6.88
CA GLY A 149 -13.42 -0.73 5.90
C GLY A 149 -12.42 -1.81 5.50
N THR A 150 -11.37 -2.05 6.32
CA THR A 150 -10.40 -3.11 6.03
C THR A 150 -11.09 -4.47 5.99
N SER A 151 -10.97 -5.17 4.86
CA SER A 151 -11.56 -6.47 4.59
C SER A 151 -10.54 -7.61 4.50
N PHE A 152 -9.27 -7.27 4.27
CA PHE A 152 -8.19 -8.27 4.18
C PHE A 152 -6.86 -7.69 4.65
N ILE A 153 -6.16 -8.46 5.47
CA ILE A 153 -4.77 -8.20 5.88
C ILE A 153 -4.00 -9.51 5.77
N SER A 154 -2.86 -9.48 5.07
CA SER A 154 -1.88 -10.55 5.14
C SER A 154 -0.93 -10.33 6.33
N PHE A 155 -0.55 -11.39 7.02
CA PHE A 155 0.50 -11.37 8.04
C PHE A 155 1.58 -12.38 7.68
N ALA A 156 2.77 -11.90 7.44
CA ALA A 156 3.93 -12.71 7.08
C ALA A 156 4.55 -13.35 8.33
N ILE A 157 4.03 -14.51 8.72
CA ILE A 157 4.56 -15.29 9.87
C ILE A 157 5.86 -16.00 9.48
N GLU A 158 6.02 -16.33 8.21
CA GLU A 158 7.17 -16.93 7.53
C GLU A 158 7.56 -18.31 8.07
N THR A 159 7.74 -18.47 9.37
CA THR A 159 8.15 -19.74 9.97
C THR A 159 7.71 -19.84 11.43
N ALA A 160 7.40 -21.07 11.87
CA ALA A 160 7.17 -21.38 13.28
C ALA A 160 8.48 -21.70 14.05
N SER A 161 9.62 -21.77 13.36
CA SER A 161 10.92 -22.06 13.99
C SER A 161 11.49 -20.81 14.65
N THR A 162 11.59 -20.80 15.97
CA THR A 162 12.22 -19.71 16.75
C THR A 162 13.65 -19.40 16.28
N ARG A 163 14.40 -20.41 15.85
CA ARG A 163 15.75 -20.22 15.30
C ARG A 163 15.73 -19.44 14.00
N LEU A 164 14.82 -19.78 13.08
CA LEU A 164 14.71 -19.10 11.79
C LEU A 164 14.14 -17.70 11.95
N GLN A 165 13.16 -17.51 12.83
CA GLN A 165 12.60 -16.17 13.10
C GLN A 165 13.65 -15.15 13.57
N LYS A 166 14.73 -15.62 14.25
CA LYS A 166 15.83 -14.74 14.65
C LYS A 166 16.80 -14.40 13.51
N MET A 167 16.70 -15.08 12.39
CA MET A 167 17.55 -14.87 11.20
C MET A 167 16.85 -14.01 10.14
N ILE A 168 15.55 -13.84 10.28
CA ILE A 168 14.70 -13.07 9.37
C ILE A 168 14.60 -11.64 9.87
#